data_f93bd60f23bec9c44d6db4cf6e032e2a
#
_entry.id   f93bd60f23bec9c44d6db4cf6e032e2a
#
_cell.length_a   1.000
_cell.length_b   1.000
_cell.length_c   1.000
_cell.angle_alpha   90.00
_cell.angle_beta   90.00
_cell.angle_gamma   90.00
#
_symmetry.space_group_name_H-M   'P 1'
#
loop_
_entity.id
_entity.type
_entity.pdbx_description
1 polymer ?
#
loop_
_entity_poly.entity_id
_entity_poly.type
_entity_poly.pdbx_seq_one_letter_code
_entity_poly.pdbx_strand_id
1 'polypeptide(L)'
;MTTTTAAGATGKRSQSRERALKLFIVLSRAFNSVTHRLEWHPEQHNLTMTEFAIMEALLHRGPLLLGVVQKKILLTSGGVTYTVDRLVEKGLVERQECPTDRRARYAALTPKGEALIRRVFPVHAARIEDTVDSLSAREQDHAIALLRKLGLGAAAKPDS
;
A
#
# COMPACT_ATOMS: atom_id res chain seq x y z
N MET A 1 -33.94 -30.61 -33.86
CA MET A 1 -32.71 -31.21 -33.31
C MET A 1 -31.67 -30.11 -33.12
N THR A 2 -31.55 -29.53 -31.94
CA THR A 2 -30.43 -28.64 -31.59
C THR A 2 -30.46 -28.38 -30.07
N THR A 3 -29.86 -29.28 -29.26
CA THR A 3 -29.71 -29.16 -27.83
C THR A 3 -28.27 -29.47 -27.40
N THR A 4 -27.29 -28.64 -27.81
CA THR A 4 -25.88 -28.92 -27.42
C THR A 4 -25.12 -27.68 -26.88
N THR A 5 -25.75 -26.51 -26.68
CA THR A 5 -25.00 -25.29 -26.38
C THR A 5 -25.00 -24.87 -24.88
N ALA A 6 -25.91 -25.39 -24.06
CA ALA A 6 -26.05 -24.94 -22.65
C ALA A 6 -25.03 -25.58 -21.69
N ALA A 7 -24.62 -26.80 -21.86
CA ALA A 7 -23.70 -27.51 -20.95
C ALA A 7 -22.27 -26.92 -20.97
N GLY A 8 -21.79 -26.48 -22.13
CA GLY A 8 -20.44 -25.88 -22.27
C GLY A 8 -20.31 -24.51 -21.60
N ALA A 9 -21.37 -23.72 -21.55
CA ALA A 9 -21.36 -22.39 -20.91
C ALA A 9 -21.34 -22.48 -19.36
N THR A 10 -22.04 -23.46 -18.81
CA THR A 10 -22.09 -23.70 -17.36
C THR A 10 -20.74 -24.20 -16.84
N GLY A 11 -20.07 -25.10 -17.55
CA GLY A 11 -18.74 -25.61 -17.19
C GLY A 11 -17.67 -24.51 -17.23
N LYS A 12 -17.67 -23.64 -18.25
CA LYS A 12 -16.72 -22.51 -18.34
C LYS A 12 -16.92 -21.47 -17.23
N ARG A 13 -18.16 -21.18 -16.84
CA ARG A 13 -18.48 -20.27 -15.71
C ARG A 13 -18.04 -20.86 -14.38
N SER A 14 -18.20 -22.15 -14.15
CA SER A 14 -17.74 -22.84 -12.94
C SER A 14 -16.21 -22.76 -12.82
N GLN A 15 -15.47 -23.09 -13.86
CA GLN A 15 -14.01 -23.00 -13.89
C GLN A 15 -13.48 -21.56 -13.69
N SER A 16 -14.17 -20.58 -14.27
CA SER A 16 -13.80 -19.17 -14.07
C SER A 16 -13.96 -18.74 -12.62
N ARG A 17 -15.06 -19.13 -11.97
CA ARG A 17 -15.32 -18.86 -10.55
C ARG A 17 -14.28 -19.54 -9.65
N GLU A 18 -13.97 -20.80 -9.89
CA GLU A 18 -12.97 -21.54 -9.12
C GLU A 18 -11.58 -20.89 -9.20
N ARG A 19 -11.16 -20.46 -10.40
CA ARG A 19 -9.89 -19.71 -10.55
C ARG A 19 -9.90 -18.39 -9.80
N ALA A 20 -11.01 -17.64 -9.85
CA ALA A 20 -11.13 -16.37 -9.14
C ALA A 20 -11.06 -16.56 -7.63
N LEU A 21 -11.76 -17.57 -7.09
CA LEU A 21 -11.70 -17.91 -5.66
C LEU A 21 -10.30 -18.35 -5.24
N LYS A 22 -9.66 -19.20 -6.03
CA LYS A 22 -8.28 -19.66 -5.76
C LYS A 22 -7.31 -18.49 -5.76
N LEU A 23 -7.42 -17.59 -6.74
CA LEU A 23 -6.57 -16.38 -6.80
C LEU A 23 -6.75 -15.52 -5.56
N PHE A 24 -7.99 -15.25 -5.14
CA PHE A 24 -8.30 -14.48 -3.94
C PHE A 24 -7.70 -15.13 -2.68
N ILE A 25 -7.87 -16.44 -2.51
CA ILE A 25 -7.33 -17.17 -1.37
C ILE A 25 -5.79 -17.10 -1.34
N VAL A 26 -5.13 -17.33 -2.48
CA VAL A 26 -3.66 -17.28 -2.57
C VAL A 26 -3.15 -15.88 -2.29
N LEU A 27 -3.78 -14.84 -2.85
CA LEU A 27 -3.43 -13.45 -2.61
C LEU A 27 -3.56 -13.09 -1.12
N SER A 28 -4.69 -13.47 -0.49
CA SER A 28 -4.93 -13.18 0.93
C SER A 28 -3.91 -13.89 1.83
N ARG A 29 -3.61 -15.16 1.54
CA ARG A 29 -2.60 -15.92 2.29
C ARG A 29 -1.20 -15.34 2.13
N ALA A 30 -0.81 -14.99 0.89
CA ALA A 30 0.50 -14.38 0.63
C ALA A 30 0.63 -13.04 1.35
N PHE A 31 -0.39 -12.19 1.28
CA PHE A 31 -0.42 -10.91 2.00
C PHE A 31 -0.26 -11.11 3.51
N ASN A 32 -1.03 -12.02 4.11
CA ASN A 32 -0.95 -12.30 5.54
C ASN A 32 0.44 -12.87 5.95
N SER A 33 1.01 -13.77 5.15
CA SER A 33 2.33 -14.35 5.45
C SER A 33 3.44 -13.29 5.37
N VAL A 34 3.41 -12.43 4.34
CA VAL A 34 4.37 -11.34 4.18
C VAL A 34 4.23 -10.32 5.31
N THR A 35 3.02 -9.89 5.63
CA THR A 35 2.80 -8.91 6.71
C THR A 35 3.18 -9.45 8.07
N HIS A 36 2.89 -10.73 8.36
CA HIS A 36 3.30 -11.39 9.60
C HIS A 36 4.83 -11.46 9.71
N ARG A 37 5.55 -11.80 8.63
CA ARG A 37 7.01 -11.88 8.66
C ARG A 37 7.66 -10.51 8.77
N LEU A 38 7.04 -9.48 8.23
CA LEU A 38 7.53 -8.12 8.34
C LEU A 38 7.34 -7.54 9.75
N GLU A 39 6.67 -8.28 10.66
CA GLU A 39 6.26 -7.83 11.99
C GLU A 39 6.91 -6.50 12.39
N TRP A 40 6.13 -5.44 12.19
CA TRP A 40 6.55 -4.11 12.58
C TRP A 40 6.44 -4.03 14.11
N HIS A 41 7.55 -3.77 14.77
CA HIS A 41 7.54 -3.48 16.20
C HIS A 41 7.45 -1.95 16.41
N PRO A 42 6.23 -1.39 16.38
CA PRO A 42 6.02 0.05 16.48
C PRO A 42 6.56 0.61 17.81
N GLU A 43 6.59 -0.21 18.84
CA GLU A 43 7.08 0.15 20.17
C GLU A 43 8.55 0.58 20.15
N GLN A 44 9.39 -0.01 19.29
CA GLN A 44 10.81 0.35 19.18
C GLN A 44 11.02 1.75 18.59
N HIS A 45 10.04 2.27 17.83
CA HIS A 45 10.16 3.53 17.09
C HIS A 45 9.02 4.50 17.38
N ASN A 46 8.04 4.10 18.19
CA ASN A 46 6.82 4.87 18.47
C ASN A 46 6.06 5.31 17.19
N LEU A 47 6.06 4.44 16.18
CA LEU A 47 5.38 4.65 14.89
C LEU A 47 4.43 3.49 14.60
N THR A 48 3.25 3.77 14.08
CA THR A 48 2.41 2.77 13.42
C THR A 48 2.91 2.50 12.00
N MET A 49 2.51 1.38 11.37
CA MET A 49 2.82 1.10 9.97
C MET A 49 2.33 2.22 9.03
N THR A 50 1.17 2.80 9.30
CA THR A 50 0.63 3.91 8.51
C THR A 50 1.46 5.18 8.66
N GLU A 51 1.88 5.51 9.88
CA GLU A 51 2.78 6.64 10.14
C GLU A 51 4.12 6.47 9.43
N PHE A 52 4.68 5.25 9.48
CA PHE A 52 5.90 4.90 8.76
C PHE A 52 5.73 5.07 7.24
N ALA A 53 4.66 4.53 6.65
CA ALA A 53 4.41 4.64 5.21
C ALA A 53 4.25 6.10 4.73
N ILE A 54 3.66 6.97 5.55
CA ILE A 54 3.61 8.42 5.27
C ILE A 54 5.02 9.01 5.28
N MET A 55 5.80 8.74 6.32
CA MET A 55 7.17 9.27 6.45
C MET A 55 8.08 8.76 5.33
N GLU A 56 7.96 7.48 4.93
CA GLU A 56 8.67 6.91 3.79
C GLU A 56 8.31 7.63 2.47
N ALA A 57 7.03 7.87 2.23
CA ALA A 57 6.59 8.60 1.04
C ALA A 57 7.17 10.02 1.01
N LEU A 58 7.22 10.70 2.16
CA LEU A 58 7.82 12.04 2.30
C LEU A 58 9.35 12.00 2.14
N LEU A 59 10.01 10.95 2.63
CA LEU A 59 11.46 10.78 2.45
C LEU A 59 11.86 10.71 0.97
N HIS A 60 11.12 9.92 0.19
CA HIS A 60 11.46 9.66 -1.20
C HIS A 60 10.96 10.73 -2.18
N ARG A 61 9.99 11.54 -1.80
CA ARG A 61 9.32 12.48 -2.70
C ARG A 61 9.36 13.94 -2.25
N GLY A 62 9.89 14.19 -1.07
CA GLY A 62 9.80 15.51 -0.45
C GLY A 62 8.39 15.85 0.04
N PRO A 63 8.07 17.12 0.25
CA PRO A 63 6.76 17.57 0.69
C PRO A 63 5.65 17.13 -0.28
N LEU A 64 4.55 16.59 0.25
CA LEU A 64 3.39 16.11 -0.53
C LEU A 64 2.10 16.74 -0.04
N LEU A 65 1.21 17.08 -0.98
CA LEU A 65 -0.17 17.44 -0.65
C LEU A 65 -0.88 16.27 0.03
N LEU A 66 -1.68 16.54 1.06
CA LEU A 66 -2.41 15.51 1.81
C LEU A 66 -3.27 14.62 0.91
N GLY A 67 -3.91 15.17 -0.14
CA GLY A 67 -4.65 14.40 -1.11
C GLY A 67 -3.77 13.46 -1.97
N VAL A 68 -2.49 13.80 -2.17
CA VAL A 68 -1.53 12.93 -2.85
C VAL A 68 -1.08 11.80 -1.92
N VAL A 69 -0.83 12.10 -0.65
CA VAL A 69 -0.54 11.10 0.39
C VAL A 69 -1.66 10.07 0.47
N GLN A 70 -2.91 10.53 0.52
CA GLN A 70 -4.09 9.67 0.54
C GLN A 70 -4.10 8.63 -0.60
N LYS A 71 -3.93 9.10 -1.82
CA LYS A 71 -3.94 8.23 -3.01
C LYS A 71 -2.81 7.20 -3.01
N LYS A 72 -1.66 7.54 -2.41
CA LYS A 72 -0.49 6.66 -2.40
C LYS A 72 -0.58 5.56 -1.35
N ILE A 73 -1.15 5.87 -0.19
CA ILE A 73 -1.16 4.95 0.97
C ILE A 73 -2.50 4.20 1.05
N LEU A 74 -3.41 4.41 0.10
CA LEU A 74 -4.73 3.77 0.02
C LEU A 74 -5.57 3.95 1.31
N LEU A 75 -5.43 5.10 1.96
CA LEU A 75 -6.21 5.47 3.13
C LEU A 75 -7.42 6.34 2.75
N THR A 76 -8.42 6.35 3.62
CA THR A 76 -9.51 7.34 3.55
C THR A 76 -8.98 8.75 3.87
N SER A 77 -9.64 9.80 3.38
CA SER A 77 -9.19 11.18 3.63
C SER A 77 -9.12 11.52 5.13
N GLY A 78 -10.09 11.06 5.92
CA GLY A 78 -10.07 11.20 7.38
C GLY A 78 -8.90 10.47 8.03
N GLY A 79 -8.57 9.25 7.54
CA GLY A 79 -7.44 8.47 8.04
C GLY A 79 -6.09 9.15 7.82
N VAL A 80 -5.89 9.77 6.64
CA VAL A 80 -4.64 10.51 6.36
C VAL A 80 -4.51 11.74 7.25
N THR A 81 -5.56 12.53 7.35
CA THR A 81 -5.54 13.75 8.18
C THR A 81 -5.22 13.41 9.62
N TYR A 82 -5.90 12.43 10.21
CA TYR A 82 -5.65 11.95 11.56
C TYR A 82 -4.19 11.46 11.76
N THR A 83 -3.68 10.65 10.81
CA THR A 83 -2.31 10.13 10.94
C THR A 83 -1.27 11.23 10.80
N VAL A 84 -1.48 12.20 9.90
CA VAL A 84 -0.57 13.35 9.76
C VAL A 84 -0.62 14.23 11.03
N ASP A 85 -1.79 14.44 11.64
CA ASP A 85 -1.89 15.17 12.89
C ASP A 85 -1.08 14.50 14.02
N ARG A 86 -1.18 13.19 14.14
CA ARG A 86 -0.35 12.44 15.09
C ARG A 86 1.15 12.57 14.83
N LEU A 87 1.56 12.58 13.56
CA LEU A 87 2.97 12.81 13.22
C LEU A 87 3.43 14.23 13.54
N VAL A 88 2.55 15.21 13.39
CA VAL A 88 2.81 16.61 13.80
C VAL A 88 2.94 16.71 15.31
N GLU A 89 2.04 16.08 16.08
CA GLU A 89 2.13 16.02 17.55
C GLU A 89 3.44 15.36 18.03
N LYS A 90 3.93 14.34 17.31
CA LYS A 90 5.24 13.71 17.58
C LYS A 90 6.42 14.59 17.16
N GLY A 91 6.19 15.70 16.46
CA GLY A 91 7.21 16.57 15.90
C GLY A 91 8.03 15.94 14.77
N LEU A 92 7.45 14.96 14.05
CA LEU A 92 8.11 14.22 12.96
C LEU A 92 7.74 14.75 11.58
N VAL A 93 6.59 15.39 11.48
CA VAL A 93 6.06 16.01 10.27
C VAL A 93 5.59 17.41 10.62
N GLU A 94 5.65 18.31 9.67
CA GLU A 94 5.06 19.64 9.74
C GLU A 94 4.10 19.86 8.59
N ARG A 95 3.16 20.80 8.79
CA ARG A 95 2.26 21.25 7.73
C ARG A 95 2.77 22.54 7.14
N GLN A 96 2.94 22.55 5.82
CA GLN A 96 3.36 23.72 5.07
C GLN A 96 2.19 24.25 4.23
N GLU A 97 2.09 25.58 4.11
CA GLU A 97 1.10 26.21 3.25
C GLU A 97 1.46 26.01 1.76
N CYS A 98 0.45 25.79 0.93
CA CYS A 98 0.66 25.82 -0.52
C CYS A 98 0.74 27.29 -0.98
N PRO A 99 1.81 27.71 -1.67
CA PRO A 99 1.95 29.10 -2.14
C PRO A 99 0.86 29.52 -3.11
N THR A 100 0.28 28.57 -3.84
CA THR A 100 -0.69 28.81 -4.91
C THR A 100 -2.13 28.52 -4.52
N ASP A 101 -2.37 27.79 -3.42
CA ASP A 101 -3.71 27.44 -2.94
C ASP A 101 -3.77 27.42 -1.41
N ARG A 102 -4.39 28.42 -0.82
CA ARG A 102 -4.56 28.57 0.63
C ARG A 102 -5.35 27.43 1.28
N ARG A 103 -6.13 26.64 0.52
CA ARG A 103 -6.90 25.50 1.02
C ARG A 103 -6.07 24.22 1.03
N ALA A 104 -4.98 24.18 0.27
CA ALA A 104 -4.10 23.02 0.19
C ALA A 104 -3.02 23.09 1.28
N ARG A 105 -2.68 21.96 1.84
CA ARG A 105 -1.60 21.81 2.83
C ARG A 105 -0.67 20.71 2.38
N TYR A 106 0.62 20.99 2.43
CA TYR A 106 1.66 19.98 2.30
C TYR A 106 1.97 19.37 3.67
N ALA A 107 2.30 18.10 3.67
CA ALA A 107 3.03 17.44 4.75
C ALA A 107 4.51 17.38 4.35
N ALA A 108 5.40 17.73 5.26
CA ALA A 108 6.85 17.67 5.08
C ALA A 108 7.49 17.04 6.32
N LEU A 109 8.62 16.33 6.13
CA LEU A 109 9.40 15.83 7.27
C LEU A 109 10.06 17.00 7.99
N THR A 110 10.05 16.97 9.32
CA THR A 110 10.93 17.81 10.13
C THR A 110 12.35 17.20 10.11
N PRO A 111 13.40 17.95 10.53
CA PRO A 111 14.74 17.38 10.68
C PRO A 111 14.75 16.14 11.60
N LYS A 112 13.94 16.14 12.67
CA LYS A 112 13.76 15.00 13.58
C LYS A 112 13.11 13.81 12.85
N GLY A 113 12.07 14.07 12.05
CA GLY A 113 11.38 13.05 11.27
C GLY A 113 12.28 12.45 10.22
N GLU A 114 13.04 13.27 9.50
CA GLU A 114 13.99 12.82 8.50
C GLU A 114 15.09 11.94 9.10
N ALA A 115 15.68 12.36 10.23
CA ALA A 115 16.68 11.56 10.94
C ALA A 115 16.12 10.21 11.39
N LEU A 116 14.88 10.17 11.88
CA LEU A 116 14.23 8.93 12.29
C LEU A 116 13.99 7.98 11.11
N ILE A 117 13.35 8.47 10.04
CA ILE A 117 12.99 7.59 8.91
C ILE A 117 14.25 7.09 8.17
N ARG A 118 15.30 7.92 8.02
CA ARG A 118 16.58 7.49 7.43
C ARG A 118 17.28 6.39 8.23
N ARG A 119 17.06 6.33 9.54
CA ARG A 119 17.60 5.26 10.40
C ARG A 119 16.75 3.99 10.31
N VAL A 120 15.42 4.11 10.23
CA VAL A 120 14.49 2.98 10.31
C VAL A 120 14.27 2.32 8.95
N PHE A 121 14.20 3.11 7.89
CA PHE A 121 13.90 2.64 6.53
C PHE A 121 14.85 1.55 6.03
N PRO A 122 16.18 1.65 6.15
CA PRO A 122 17.10 0.61 5.65
C PRO A 122 16.85 -0.76 6.31
N VAL A 123 16.55 -0.79 7.59
CA VAL A 123 16.24 -2.02 8.33
C VAL A 123 14.94 -2.64 7.83
N HIS A 124 13.93 -1.82 7.56
CA HIS A 124 12.66 -2.28 7.01
C HIS A 124 12.82 -2.79 5.56
N ALA A 125 13.57 -2.06 4.73
CA ALA A 125 13.85 -2.45 3.36
C ALA A 125 14.57 -3.81 3.29
N ALA A 126 15.59 -4.02 4.11
CA ALA A 126 16.31 -5.30 4.18
C ALA A 126 15.39 -6.48 4.59
N ARG A 127 14.44 -6.25 5.52
CA ARG A 127 13.44 -7.26 5.88
C ARG A 127 12.47 -7.58 4.74
N ILE A 128 12.08 -6.57 3.96
CA ILE A 128 11.25 -6.77 2.77
C ILE A 128 12.03 -7.62 1.75
N GLU A 129 13.28 -7.27 1.46
CA GLU A 129 14.16 -8.02 0.56
C GLU A 129 14.25 -9.49 0.97
N ASP A 130 14.54 -9.78 2.25
CA ASP A 130 14.59 -11.14 2.80
C ASP A 130 13.23 -11.88 2.72
N THR A 131 12.14 -11.14 2.82
CA THR A 131 10.79 -11.76 2.78
C THR A 131 10.39 -12.19 1.37
N VAL A 132 10.89 -11.52 0.34
CA VAL A 132 10.56 -11.79 -1.07
C VAL A 132 11.66 -12.51 -1.83
N ASP A 133 12.74 -12.95 -1.17
CA ASP A 133 13.93 -13.57 -1.76
C ASP A 133 13.65 -14.94 -2.42
N SER A 134 12.53 -15.58 -2.04
CA SER A 134 12.04 -16.79 -2.69
C SER A 134 11.66 -16.60 -4.17
N LEU A 135 11.52 -15.34 -4.61
CA LEU A 135 11.25 -14.99 -6.00
C LEU A 135 12.49 -14.39 -6.65
N SER A 136 12.84 -14.91 -7.83
CA SER A 136 13.85 -14.25 -8.68
C SER A 136 13.39 -12.84 -9.09
N ALA A 137 14.31 -11.96 -9.47
CA ALA A 137 14.00 -10.60 -9.91
C ALA A 137 12.93 -10.56 -11.03
N ARG A 138 13.00 -11.50 -11.98
CA ARG A 138 12.01 -11.62 -13.08
C ARG A 138 10.63 -12.01 -12.55
N GLU A 139 10.55 -12.89 -11.57
CA GLU A 139 9.28 -13.28 -10.94
C GLU A 139 8.71 -12.15 -10.10
N GLN A 140 9.55 -11.39 -9.40
CA GLN A 140 9.13 -10.17 -8.67
C GLN A 140 8.53 -9.14 -9.64
N ASP A 141 9.20 -8.83 -10.76
CA ASP A 141 8.69 -7.90 -11.78
C ASP A 141 7.35 -8.36 -12.35
N HIS A 142 7.21 -9.66 -12.61
CA HIS A 142 5.96 -10.24 -13.10
C HIS A 142 4.83 -10.15 -12.07
N ALA A 143 5.12 -10.47 -10.82
CA ALA A 143 4.16 -10.35 -9.73
C ALA A 143 3.72 -8.89 -9.53
N ILE A 144 4.64 -7.92 -9.56
CA ILE A 144 4.35 -6.48 -9.48
C ILE A 144 3.39 -6.07 -10.60
N ALA A 145 3.65 -6.48 -11.85
CA ALA A 145 2.80 -6.15 -13.00
C ALA A 145 1.38 -6.71 -12.85
N LEU A 146 1.26 -7.99 -12.44
CA LEU A 146 -0.03 -8.66 -12.28
C LEU A 146 -0.84 -8.09 -11.10
N LEU A 147 -0.21 -7.87 -9.95
CA LEU A 147 -0.86 -7.32 -8.77
C LEU A 147 -1.31 -5.87 -9.01
N ARG A 148 -0.48 -5.07 -9.69
CA ARG A 148 -0.85 -3.70 -10.09
C ARG A 148 -2.08 -3.69 -11.01
N LYS A 149 -2.10 -4.55 -12.04
CA LYS A 149 -3.24 -4.69 -12.95
C LYS A 149 -4.51 -5.11 -12.19
N LEU A 150 -4.40 -6.07 -11.28
CA LEU A 150 -5.50 -6.54 -10.46
C LEU A 150 -6.05 -5.41 -9.57
N GLY A 151 -5.19 -4.70 -8.85
CA GLY A 151 -5.57 -3.62 -7.94
C GLY A 151 -6.24 -2.45 -8.65
N LEU A 152 -5.68 -1.99 -9.77
CA LEU A 152 -6.29 -0.93 -10.58
C LEU A 152 -7.64 -1.34 -11.17
N GLY A 153 -7.76 -2.60 -11.63
CA GLY A 153 -9.01 -3.13 -12.15
C GLY A 153 -10.09 -3.28 -11.07
N ALA A 154 -9.72 -3.63 -9.85
CA ALA A 154 -10.65 -3.70 -8.73
C ALA A 154 -11.14 -2.30 -8.31
N ALA A 155 -10.22 -1.33 -8.19
CA ALA A 155 -10.54 0.05 -7.80
C ALA A 155 -11.40 0.81 -8.82
N ALA A 156 -11.39 0.39 -10.09
CA ALA A 156 -12.21 0.99 -11.15
C ALA A 156 -13.67 0.49 -11.19
N LYS A 157 -14.01 -0.55 -10.40
CA LYS A 157 -15.38 -1.05 -10.33
C LYS A 157 -16.20 -0.18 -9.38
N PRO A 158 -17.45 0.17 -9.74
CA PRO A 158 -18.33 0.85 -8.81
C PRO A 158 -18.65 -0.06 -7.62
N ASP A 159 -18.81 0.55 -6.46
CA ASP A 159 -19.31 -0.13 -5.27
C ASP A 159 -20.73 -0.65 -5.55
N SER A 160 -20.94 -1.95 -5.33
CA SER A 160 -22.21 -2.65 -5.60
C SER A 160 -23.16 -2.49 -4.43
#